data_06ceb78aa6c66954453815abcb8a6698
#
_entry.id   06ceb78aa6c66954453815abcb8a6698
#
_cell.length_a   1.000
_cell.length_b   1.000
_cell.length_c   1.000
_cell.angle_alpha   90.00
_cell.angle_beta   90.00
_cell.angle_gamma   90.00
#
_symmetry.space_group_name_H-M   'P 1'
#
loop_
_entity.id
_entity.type
_entity.pdbx_description
1 polymer ?
#
loop_
_entity_poly.entity_id
_entity_poly.type
_entity_poly.pdbx_seq_one_letter_code
_entity_poly.pdbx_strand_id
1 'polypeptide(L)'
;DVENLDADQDYRELPDTYVIFITEKDYYKAGKPVYVIQNMNLTLGQPFDDGTHILYVNGEYRDDSDIGKLMHDFNCTSADDMNFPLFAERTRYLKENPKGVGEMCKAMEELRIESYAEGKAEGVELGKIEQAKNIALKLSRKGDSVEEIADLLGYDVDTVNSWITPKAC
;
A
#
# COMPACT_ATOMS: atom_id res chain seq x y z
N ASP A 1 15.02 5.78 -5.25
CA ASP A 1 16.46 5.74 -4.92
C ASP A 1 17.34 5.85 -6.17
N VAL A 2 17.00 5.19 -7.27
CA VAL A 2 17.78 5.20 -8.52
C VAL A 2 17.89 6.60 -9.15
N GLU A 3 16.94 7.48 -8.92
CA GLU A 3 16.94 8.87 -9.42
C GLU A 3 17.82 9.82 -8.59
N ASN A 4 18.27 9.39 -7.41
CA ASN A 4 19.01 10.22 -6.45
C ASN A 4 20.50 9.88 -6.35
N LEU A 5 21.00 8.90 -7.13
CA LEU A 5 22.42 8.54 -7.17
C LEU A 5 22.98 8.73 -8.57
N ASP A 6 24.05 9.52 -8.69
CA ASP A 6 24.90 9.53 -9.87
C ASP A 6 25.82 8.30 -9.88
N ALA A 7 26.27 7.88 -11.07
CA ALA A 7 26.93 6.59 -11.30
C ALA A 7 28.20 6.30 -10.46
N ASP A 8 28.73 7.29 -9.72
CA ASP A 8 29.95 7.20 -8.91
C ASP A 8 29.75 7.63 -7.44
N GLN A 9 28.50 7.84 -7.00
CA GLN A 9 28.23 8.25 -5.61
C GLN A 9 28.16 7.05 -4.66
N ASP A 10 28.66 7.25 -3.42
CA ASP A 10 28.57 6.25 -2.36
C ASP A 10 27.09 6.12 -1.91
N TYR A 11 26.62 4.90 -1.77
CA TYR A 11 25.29 4.57 -1.22
C TYR A 11 25.00 5.31 0.11
N ARG A 12 26.02 5.60 0.91
CA ARG A 12 25.90 6.35 2.18
C ARG A 12 25.60 7.84 2.01
N GLU A 13 25.64 8.35 0.80
CA GLU A 13 25.29 9.74 0.47
C GLU A 13 23.83 9.92 0.08
N LEU A 14 23.06 8.80 0.07
CA LEU A 14 21.61 8.87 -0.14
C LEU A 14 20.94 9.68 0.98
N PRO A 15 19.96 10.53 0.66
CA PRO A 15 19.18 11.24 1.66
C PRO A 15 18.34 10.25 2.49
N ASP A 16 18.14 10.59 3.75
CA ASP A 16 17.21 9.86 4.61
C ASP A 16 15.79 9.85 4.02
N THR A 17 15.19 8.66 3.97
CA THR A 17 13.84 8.46 3.46
C THR A 17 12.89 8.12 4.59
N TYR A 18 11.80 8.85 4.70
CA TYR A 18 10.76 8.62 5.70
C TYR A 18 9.49 8.10 5.03
N VAL A 19 9.07 6.90 5.42
CA VAL A 19 7.78 6.33 5.03
C VAL A 19 6.87 6.32 6.25
N ILE A 20 5.79 7.10 6.22
CA ILE A 20 4.88 7.26 7.35
C ILE A 20 3.53 6.68 6.99
N PHE A 21 3.15 5.59 7.65
CA PHE A 21 1.83 4.98 7.53
C PHE A 21 0.95 5.46 8.69
N ILE A 22 -0.09 6.23 8.38
CA ILE A 22 -1.13 6.57 9.35
C ILE A 22 -2.26 5.58 9.16
N THR A 23 -2.46 4.69 10.13
CA THR A 23 -3.45 3.62 10.06
C THR A 23 -4.74 4.03 10.78
N GLU A 24 -5.90 3.69 10.24
CA GLU A 24 -7.19 3.97 10.87
C GLU A 24 -7.27 3.34 12.27
N LYS A 25 -6.75 2.11 12.42
CA LYS A 25 -6.72 1.33 13.66
C LYS A 25 -5.29 1.04 14.09
N ASP A 26 -5.10 0.74 15.38
CA ASP A 26 -3.80 0.29 15.88
C ASP A 26 -3.37 -1.03 15.22
N TYR A 27 -2.50 -0.93 14.22
CA TYR A 27 -2.03 -2.08 13.44
C TYR A 27 -1.37 -3.15 14.30
N TYR A 28 -0.56 -2.75 15.28
CA TYR A 28 0.16 -3.66 16.19
C TYR A 28 -0.62 -4.01 17.47
N LYS A 29 -1.74 -3.37 17.72
CA LYS A 29 -2.61 -3.61 18.90
C LYS A 29 -1.88 -3.49 20.24
N ALA A 30 -0.84 -2.67 20.32
CA ALA A 30 -0.04 -2.47 21.52
C ALA A 30 -0.29 -1.11 22.20
N GLY A 31 -1.26 -0.32 21.72
CA GLY A 31 -1.70 0.94 22.32
C GLY A 31 -0.67 2.06 22.27
N LYS A 32 0.34 1.98 21.40
CA LYS A 32 1.36 3.02 21.29
C LYS A 32 0.97 4.04 20.22
N PRO A 33 1.39 5.32 20.37
CA PRO A 33 1.10 6.36 19.37
C PRO A 33 1.83 6.13 18.05
N VAL A 34 3.09 5.67 18.11
CA VAL A 34 3.96 5.45 16.97
C VAL A 34 4.78 4.18 17.16
N TYR A 35 4.92 3.40 16.10
CA TYR A 35 5.82 2.26 16.02
C TYR A 35 6.90 2.58 14.99
N VAL A 36 8.16 2.53 15.43
CA VAL A 36 9.33 2.74 14.59
C VAL A 36 9.80 1.37 14.10
N ILE A 37 9.89 1.19 12.79
CA ILE A 37 10.41 -0.04 12.17
C ILE A 37 11.79 0.28 11.62
N GLN A 38 12.75 -0.60 11.87
CA GLN A 38 14.13 -0.46 11.45
C GLN A 38 14.64 -1.76 10.83
N ASN A 39 15.42 -1.64 9.76
CA ASN A 39 16.11 -2.76 9.16
C ASN A 39 17.22 -3.28 10.06
N MET A 40 17.46 -4.60 10.04
CA MET A 40 18.47 -5.28 10.86
C MET A 40 19.40 -6.13 10.01
N ASN A 41 20.70 -6.05 10.29
CA ASN A 41 21.64 -7.06 9.83
C ASN A 41 21.51 -8.29 10.74
N LEU A 42 20.81 -9.32 10.27
CA LEU A 42 20.50 -10.51 11.07
C LEU A 42 21.75 -11.32 11.42
N THR A 43 22.81 -11.28 10.60
CA THR A 43 24.06 -12.01 10.85
C THR A 43 24.83 -11.40 12.02
N LEU A 44 24.82 -10.08 12.14
CA LEU A 44 25.54 -9.35 13.18
C LEU A 44 24.65 -9.00 14.39
N GLY A 45 23.32 -9.12 14.26
CA GLY A 45 22.37 -8.71 15.28
C GLY A 45 22.34 -7.21 15.53
N GLN A 46 22.67 -6.38 14.53
CA GLN A 46 22.79 -4.94 14.64
C GLN A 46 21.82 -4.23 13.70
N PRO A 47 21.32 -3.02 14.06
CA PRO A 47 20.58 -2.19 13.14
C PRO A 47 21.37 -1.96 11.84
N PHE A 48 20.67 -1.99 10.73
CA PHE A 48 21.24 -1.63 9.42
C PHE A 48 20.82 -0.19 9.12
N ASP A 49 21.80 0.70 9.19
CA ASP A 49 21.62 2.13 8.96
C ASP A 49 21.73 2.42 7.46
N ASP A 50 20.60 2.32 6.79
CA ASP A 50 20.45 2.55 5.35
C ASP A 50 19.72 3.87 5.02
N GLY A 51 19.55 4.75 6.00
CA GLY A 51 18.79 5.99 5.86
C GLY A 51 17.28 5.80 5.69
N THR A 52 16.77 4.56 5.84
CA THR A 52 15.33 4.27 5.70
C THR A 52 14.63 4.29 7.05
N HIS A 53 13.62 5.13 7.19
CA HIS A 53 12.81 5.28 8.40
C HIS A 53 11.36 4.93 8.09
N ILE A 54 10.83 3.89 8.71
CA ILE A 54 9.44 3.48 8.55
C ILE A 54 8.69 3.70 9.86
N LEU A 55 7.62 4.50 9.81
CA LEU A 55 6.82 4.86 10.98
C LEU A 55 5.37 4.41 10.76
N TYR A 56 4.82 3.64 11.71
CA TYR A 56 3.40 3.37 11.77
C TYR A 56 2.79 4.23 12.87
N VAL A 57 1.89 5.13 12.48
CA VAL A 57 1.18 6.03 13.40
C VAL A 57 -0.22 5.45 13.63
N ASN A 58 -0.55 5.27 14.90
CA ASN A 58 -1.85 4.73 15.32
C ASN A 58 -2.93 5.81 15.24
N GLY A 59 -3.81 5.75 14.24
CA GLY A 59 -4.90 6.72 14.04
C GLY A 59 -6.02 6.66 15.09
N GLU A 60 -6.09 5.63 15.92
CA GLU A 60 -6.99 5.56 17.07
C GLU A 60 -6.41 6.23 18.34
N TYR A 61 -5.12 6.56 18.34
CA TYR A 61 -4.46 7.07 19.54
C TYR A 61 -5.03 8.44 19.95
N ARG A 62 -5.37 8.58 21.23
CA ARG A 62 -5.97 9.78 21.81
C ARG A 62 -5.36 10.05 23.17
N ASP A 63 -4.69 11.16 23.30
CA ASP A 63 -4.24 11.76 24.56
C ASP A 63 -3.95 13.25 24.36
N ASP A 64 -3.40 13.91 25.38
CA ASP A 64 -3.08 15.34 25.31
C ASP A 64 -1.76 15.66 24.60
N SER A 65 -1.03 14.65 24.10
CA SER A 65 0.18 14.84 23.30
C SER A 65 -0.16 15.41 21.91
N ASP A 66 0.85 15.97 21.23
CA ASP A 66 0.67 16.52 19.89
C ASP A 66 0.22 15.44 18.90
N ILE A 67 0.70 14.20 19.04
CA ILE A 67 0.27 13.06 18.21
C ILE A 67 -1.19 12.69 18.49
N GLY A 68 -1.60 12.63 19.77
CA GLY A 68 -2.98 12.36 20.13
C GLY A 68 -3.94 13.41 19.58
N LYS A 69 -3.57 14.69 19.67
CA LYS A 69 -4.33 15.81 19.09
C LYS A 69 -4.35 15.76 17.57
N LEU A 70 -3.22 15.43 16.92
CA LEU A 70 -3.16 15.31 15.47
C LEU A 70 -4.06 14.18 14.96
N MET A 71 -4.04 13.02 15.62
CA MET A 71 -4.91 11.90 15.25
C MET A 71 -6.39 12.21 15.55
N HIS A 72 -6.67 13.03 16.55
CA HIS A 72 -8.01 13.58 16.77
C HIS A 72 -8.43 14.43 15.56
N ASP A 73 -7.62 15.38 15.12
CA ASP A 73 -7.95 16.31 14.04
C ASP A 73 -8.16 15.60 12.70
N PHE A 74 -7.40 14.53 12.40
CA PHE A 74 -7.61 13.71 11.20
C PHE A 74 -8.97 12.99 11.18
N ASN A 75 -9.57 12.77 12.35
CA ASN A 75 -10.90 12.19 12.47
C ASN A 75 -12.02 13.25 12.64
N CYS A 76 -11.67 14.53 12.76
CA CYS A 76 -12.66 15.59 12.91
C CYS A 76 -13.42 15.85 11.61
N THR A 77 -14.72 15.93 11.73
CA THR A 77 -15.61 16.37 10.64
C THR A 77 -15.85 17.89 10.64
N SER A 78 -15.74 18.54 11.79
CA SER A 78 -15.89 19.98 11.99
C SER A 78 -14.53 20.63 12.22
N ALA A 79 -14.30 21.76 11.55
CA ALA A 79 -13.09 22.55 11.75
C ALA A 79 -13.02 23.20 13.14
N ASP A 80 -14.17 23.41 13.78
CA ASP A 80 -14.25 24.07 15.10
C ASP A 80 -13.80 23.15 16.24
N ASP A 81 -13.81 21.83 15.99
CA ASP A 81 -13.39 20.82 16.95
C ASP A 81 -11.88 20.46 16.83
N MET A 82 -11.18 21.05 15.87
CA MET A 82 -9.77 20.77 15.61
C MET A 82 -8.83 21.51 16.57
N ASN A 83 -7.77 20.83 16.99
CA ASN A 83 -6.75 21.37 17.88
C ASN A 83 -5.71 22.26 17.15
N PHE A 84 -5.41 21.92 15.88
CA PHE A 84 -4.40 22.63 15.10
C PHE A 84 -5.07 23.65 14.17
N PRO A 85 -4.81 24.99 14.36
CA PRO A 85 -5.43 26.04 13.56
C PRO A 85 -5.21 25.89 12.06
N LEU A 86 -4.02 25.41 11.64
CA LEU A 86 -3.70 25.21 10.23
C LEU A 86 -4.62 24.18 9.57
N PHE A 87 -4.91 23.07 10.27
CA PHE A 87 -5.85 22.05 9.78
C PHE A 87 -7.28 22.56 9.78
N ALA A 88 -7.68 23.29 10.83
CA ALA A 88 -8.99 23.92 10.91
C ALA A 88 -9.24 24.90 9.73
N GLU A 89 -8.27 25.77 9.44
CA GLU A 89 -8.34 26.71 8.32
C GLU A 89 -8.45 25.98 6.97
N ARG A 90 -7.60 24.95 6.74
CA ARG A 90 -7.64 24.20 5.50
C ARG A 90 -8.95 23.42 5.35
N THR A 91 -9.46 22.88 6.44
CA THR A 91 -10.76 22.18 6.45
C THR A 91 -11.91 23.11 6.12
N ARG A 92 -11.95 24.32 6.71
CA ARG A 92 -12.96 25.35 6.34
C ARG A 92 -12.83 25.72 4.88
N TYR A 93 -11.62 25.97 4.39
CA TYR A 93 -11.41 26.28 2.98
C TYR A 93 -12.00 25.20 2.06
N LEU A 94 -11.66 23.94 2.31
CA LEU A 94 -12.09 22.82 1.45
C LEU A 94 -13.59 22.50 1.56
N LYS A 95 -14.22 22.78 2.71
CA LYS A 95 -15.63 22.43 2.94
C LYS A 95 -16.61 23.59 2.74
N GLU A 96 -16.19 24.83 2.99
CA GLU A 96 -17.07 25.99 3.04
C GLU A 96 -16.80 27.00 1.92
N ASN A 97 -15.57 27.08 1.41
CA ASN A 97 -15.23 27.97 0.31
C ASN A 97 -15.58 27.32 -1.04
N PRO A 98 -16.37 27.98 -1.92
CA PRO A 98 -16.78 27.39 -3.20
C PRO A 98 -15.62 26.92 -4.08
N LYS A 99 -14.48 27.63 -4.05
CA LYS A 99 -13.28 27.22 -4.78
C LYS A 99 -12.63 25.96 -4.16
N GLY A 100 -12.50 25.93 -2.84
CA GLY A 100 -11.95 24.77 -2.12
C GLY A 100 -12.82 23.52 -2.29
N VAL A 101 -14.15 23.67 -2.23
CA VAL A 101 -15.11 22.59 -2.53
C VAL A 101 -14.91 22.08 -3.95
N GLY A 102 -14.74 22.99 -4.93
CA GLY A 102 -14.46 22.60 -6.33
C GLY A 102 -13.14 21.84 -6.49
N GLU A 103 -12.08 22.27 -5.79
CA GLU A 103 -10.78 21.57 -5.77
C GLU A 103 -10.91 20.15 -5.18
N MET A 104 -11.64 20.01 -4.08
CA MET A 104 -11.87 18.71 -3.44
C MET A 104 -12.71 17.78 -4.32
N CYS A 105 -13.79 18.28 -4.93
CA CYS A 105 -14.62 17.50 -5.85
C CYS A 105 -13.81 16.99 -7.05
N LYS A 106 -12.95 17.83 -7.62
CA LYS A 106 -12.08 17.45 -8.73
C LYS A 106 -11.10 16.37 -8.32
N ALA A 107 -10.40 16.51 -7.19
CA ALA A 107 -9.47 15.52 -6.68
C ALA A 107 -10.14 14.17 -6.41
N MET A 108 -11.36 14.19 -5.84
CA MET A 108 -12.14 12.96 -5.60
C MET A 108 -12.56 12.28 -6.90
N GLU A 109 -12.91 13.03 -7.94
CA GLU A 109 -13.26 12.48 -9.24
C GLU A 109 -12.04 11.86 -9.95
N GLU A 110 -10.90 12.53 -9.90
CA GLU A 110 -9.64 12.00 -10.41
C GLU A 110 -9.28 10.67 -9.72
N LEU A 111 -9.32 10.63 -8.39
CA LEU A 111 -9.08 9.40 -7.61
C LEU A 111 -10.07 8.27 -7.97
N ARG A 112 -11.35 8.61 -8.18
CA ARG A 112 -12.38 7.65 -8.58
C ARG A 112 -12.08 7.03 -9.95
N ILE A 113 -11.66 7.86 -10.91
CA ILE A 113 -11.32 7.41 -12.26
C ILE A 113 -10.09 6.48 -12.22
N GLU A 114 -9.06 6.88 -11.49
CA GLU A 114 -7.82 6.10 -11.33
C GLU A 114 -8.10 4.75 -10.67
N SER A 115 -8.76 4.74 -9.52
CA SER A 115 -9.11 3.50 -8.80
C SER A 115 -10.01 2.57 -9.64
N TYR A 116 -10.93 3.14 -10.43
CA TYR A 116 -11.76 2.33 -11.34
C TYR A 116 -10.93 1.70 -12.46
N ALA A 117 -9.97 2.46 -13.03
CA ALA A 117 -9.11 1.95 -14.09
C ALA A 117 -8.18 0.84 -13.59
N GLU A 118 -7.58 1.03 -12.40
CA GLU A 118 -6.74 0.03 -11.74
C GLU A 118 -7.52 -1.25 -11.41
N GLY A 119 -8.65 -1.11 -10.73
CA GLY A 119 -9.49 -2.27 -10.38
C GLY A 119 -10.01 -3.03 -11.60
N LYS A 120 -10.30 -2.32 -12.71
CA LYS A 120 -10.68 -2.95 -13.96
C LYS A 120 -9.52 -3.72 -14.59
N ALA A 121 -8.32 -3.15 -14.60
CA ALA A 121 -7.13 -3.80 -15.14
C ALA A 121 -6.78 -5.06 -14.33
N GLU A 122 -6.78 -4.97 -13.00
CA GLU A 122 -6.57 -6.11 -12.10
C GLU A 122 -7.64 -7.19 -12.30
N GLY A 123 -8.92 -6.81 -12.36
CA GLY A 123 -10.00 -7.75 -12.57
C GLY A 123 -9.92 -8.50 -13.91
N VAL A 124 -9.48 -7.83 -14.97
CA VAL A 124 -9.24 -8.47 -16.28
C VAL A 124 -8.09 -9.47 -16.20
N GLU A 125 -7.00 -9.13 -15.52
CA GLU A 125 -5.85 -10.01 -15.39
C GLU A 125 -6.18 -11.24 -14.52
N LEU A 126 -6.82 -11.04 -13.38
CA LEU A 126 -7.31 -12.14 -12.53
C LEU A 126 -8.27 -13.05 -13.29
N GLY A 127 -9.17 -12.48 -14.10
CA GLY A 127 -10.12 -13.24 -14.94
C GLY A 127 -9.41 -14.10 -15.98
N LYS A 128 -8.35 -13.59 -16.63
CA LYS A 128 -7.53 -14.38 -17.57
C LYS A 128 -6.85 -15.56 -16.89
N ILE A 129 -6.24 -15.30 -15.72
CA ILE A 129 -5.56 -16.34 -14.93
C ILE A 129 -6.57 -17.42 -14.50
N GLU A 130 -7.73 -17.02 -14.01
CA GLU A 130 -8.77 -17.97 -13.57
C GLU A 130 -9.29 -18.81 -14.76
N GLN A 131 -9.50 -18.18 -15.91
CA GLN A 131 -9.88 -18.88 -17.15
C GLN A 131 -8.79 -19.88 -17.57
N ALA A 132 -7.51 -19.47 -17.56
CA ALA A 132 -6.39 -20.34 -17.89
C ALA A 132 -6.32 -21.55 -16.95
N LYS A 133 -6.46 -21.33 -15.63
CA LYS A 133 -6.55 -22.43 -14.64
C LYS A 133 -7.66 -23.41 -14.93
N ASN A 134 -8.84 -22.91 -15.24
CA ASN A 134 -10.00 -23.75 -15.57
C ASN A 134 -9.78 -24.59 -16.85
N ILE A 135 -9.09 -24.03 -17.85
CA ILE A 135 -8.72 -24.74 -19.07
C ILE A 135 -7.65 -25.79 -18.76
N ALA A 136 -6.58 -25.41 -18.02
CA ALA A 136 -5.52 -26.33 -17.63
C ALA A 136 -6.07 -27.57 -16.91
N LEU A 137 -6.97 -27.38 -15.94
CA LEU A 137 -7.63 -28.48 -15.24
C LEU A 137 -8.45 -29.40 -16.17
N LYS A 138 -9.12 -28.84 -17.19
CA LYS A 138 -9.88 -29.63 -18.14
C LYS A 138 -8.96 -30.44 -19.07
N LEU A 139 -7.87 -29.86 -19.55
CA LEU A 139 -6.91 -30.53 -20.42
C LEU A 139 -6.15 -31.63 -19.66
N SER A 140 -5.68 -31.37 -18.44
CA SER A 140 -5.04 -32.37 -17.57
C SER A 140 -5.97 -33.59 -17.34
N ARG A 141 -7.28 -33.37 -17.13
CA ARG A 141 -8.26 -34.48 -16.99
C ARG A 141 -8.47 -35.27 -18.28
N LYS A 142 -8.14 -34.71 -19.45
CA LYS A 142 -8.17 -35.42 -20.72
C LYS A 142 -6.90 -36.25 -20.97
N GLY A 143 -5.84 -36.02 -20.19
CA GLY A 143 -4.58 -36.73 -20.26
C GLY A 143 -3.46 -35.99 -20.99
N ASP A 144 -3.67 -34.69 -21.30
CA ASP A 144 -2.62 -33.85 -21.89
C ASP A 144 -1.48 -33.63 -20.86
N SER A 145 -0.23 -33.58 -21.32
CA SER A 145 0.94 -33.37 -20.45
C SER A 145 1.00 -31.90 -19.97
N VAL A 146 1.71 -31.68 -18.86
CA VAL A 146 1.87 -30.31 -18.28
C VAL A 146 2.58 -29.39 -19.25
N GLU A 147 3.57 -29.93 -19.97
CA GLU A 147 4.34 -29.20 -20.98
C GLU A 147 3.47 -28.75 -22.16
N GLU A 148 2.60 -29.63 -22.67
CA GLU A 148 1.67 -29.31 -23.74
C GLU A 148 0.64 -28.26 -23.30
N ILE A 149 0.13 -28.36 -22.07
CA ILE A 149 -0.80 -27.38 -21.50
C ILE A 149 -0.12 -26.02 -21.32
N ALA A 150 1.12 -25.99 -20.85
CA ALA A 150 1.91 -24.77 -20.64
C ALA A 150 2.16 -24.04 -21.96
N ASP A 151 2.57 -24.77 -23.00
CA ASP A 151 2.75 -24.23 -24.36
C ASP A 151 1.46 -23.65 -24.93
N LEU A 152 0.36 -24.41 -24.82
CA LEU A 152 -0.97 -23.99 -25.34
C LEU A 152 -1.50 -22.73 -24.67
N LEU A 153 -1.29 -22.59 -23.34
CA LEU A 153 -1.83 -21.47 -22.57
C LEU A 153 -0.86 -20.28 -22.50
N GLY A 154 0.40 -20.45 -22.90
CA GLY A 154 1.44 -19.41 -22.85
C GLY A 154 1.93 -19.09 -21.43
N TYR A 155 1.90 -20.07 -20.52
CA TYR A 155 2.41 -19.98 -19.16
C TYR A 155 3.60 -20.92 -18.98
N ASP A 156 4.43 -20.64 -17.95
CA ASP A 156 5.51 -21.56 -17.59
C ASP A 156 4.99 -22.88 -16.97
N VAL A 157 5.78 -23.95 -17.09
CA VAL A 157 5.41 -25.30 -16.66
C VAL A 157 5.16 -25.35 -15.14
N ASP A 158 5.95 -24.63 -14.34
CA ASP A 158 5.81 -24.62 -12.88
C ASP A 158 4.49 -23.96 -12.45
N THR A 159 4.13 -22.87 -13.11
CA THR A 159 2.85 -22.20 -12.91
C THR A 159 1.67 -23.12 -13.22
N VAL A 160 1.67 -23.77 -14.39
CA VAL A 160 0.61 -24.70 -14.77
C VAL A 160 0.55 -25.91 -13.84
N ASN A 161 1.70 -26.47 -13.47
CA ASN A 161 1.77 -27.57 -12.51
C ASN A 161 1.17 -27.19 -11.14
N SER A 162 1.39 -25.96 -10.69
CA SER A 162 0.79 -25.46 -9.43
C SER A 162 -0.74 -25.40 -9.47
N TRP A 163 -1.33 -25.25 -10.67
CA TRP A 163 -2.78 -25.18 -10.86
C TRP A 163 -3.45 -26.56 -10.90
N ILE A 164 -2.78 -27.55 -11.48
CA ILE A 164 -3.34 -28.88 -11.68
C ILE A 164 -3.01 -29.87 -10.55
N THR A 165 -1.96 -29.57 -9.76
CA THR A 165 -1.61 -30.38 -8.60
C THR A 165 -2.44 -29.98 -7.38
N PRO A 166 -3.22 -30.87 -6.75
CA PRO A 166 -3.95 -30.53 -5.53
C PRO A 166 -2.97 -30.08 -4.44
N LYS A 167 -3.24 -28.92 -3.80
CA LYS A 167 -2.51 -28.58 -2.57
C LYS A 167 -2.75 -29.68 -1.56
N ALA A 168 -1.68 -30.38 -1.16
CA ALA A 168 -1.75 -31.29 -0.02
C ALA A 168 -2.20 -30.46 1.21
N CYS A 169 -3.31 -30.87 1.84
CA CYS A 169 -3.79 -30.32 3.10
C CYS A 169 -2.83 -30.71 4.23
#